data_7fd64d76793d1d2ab428375a50433706
#
_entry.id   7fd64d76793d1d2ab428375a50433706
#
_cell.length_a   1.000
_cell.length_b   1.000
_cell.length_c   1.000
_cell.angle_alpha   90.00
_cell.angle_beta   90.00
_cell.angle_gamma   90.00
#
_symmetry.space_group_name_H-M   'P 1'
#
loop_
_entity.id
_entity.type
_entity.pdbx_description
1 polymer ?
#
loop_
_entity_poly.entity_id
_entity_poly.type
_entity_poly.pdbx_seq_one_letter_code
_entity_poly.pdbx_strand_id
1 'polypeptide(L)'
;MIKELEEYRDYLQYQKNYSLYTVENYCSDIVQFLDYLNSESIDFKSLQYSDLRFYLMYLKDEKGENNSSIDRKLSALRGFYKFLANEGVIKNNVFSLISGLKKEKKLPRYFEYNE
;
A
#
# COMPACT_ATOMS: atom_id res chain seq x y z
N MET A 1 13.28 -9.32 -7.54
CA MET A 1 12.68 -8.04 -7.12
C MET A 1 12.68 -7.08 -8.30
N ILE A 2 11.55 -6.43 -8.55
CA ILE A 2 11.47 -5.50 -9.68
C ILE A 2 12.28 -4.23 -9.40
N LYS A 3 12.67 -3.56 -10.48
CA LYS A 3 13.50 -2.35 -10.38
C LYS A 3 12.84 -1.26 -9.54
N GLU A 4 11.55 -1.05 -9.74
CA GLU A 4 10.82 -0.01 -9.02
C GLU A 4 10.84 -0.25 -7.51
N LEU A 5 10.76 -1.50 -7.09
CA LEU A 5 10.79 -1.82 -5.67
C LEU A 5 12.18 -1.60 -5.08
N GLU A 6 13.22 -1.91 -5.85
CA GLU A 6 14.60 -1.64 -5.41
C GLU A 6 14.82 -0.14 -5.21
N GLU A 7 14.30 0.66 -6.12
CA GLU A 7 14.40 2.12 -6.02
C GLU A 7 13.65 2.63 -4.81
N TYR A 8 12.48 2.08 -4.54
CA TYR A 8 11.70 2.47 -3.36
C TYR A 8 12.41 2.05 -2.07
N ARG A 9 13.03 0.88 -2.06
CA ARG A 9 13.80 0.41 -0.92
C ARG A 9 14.92 1.39 -0.58
N ASP A 10 15.65 1.83 -1.61
CA ASP A 10 16.73 2.80 -1.43
C ASP A 10 16.18 4.12 -0.92
N TYR A 11 15.04 4.56 -1.44
CA TYR A 11 14.38 5.78 -1.01
C TYR A 11 14.04 5.71 0.48
N LEU A 12 13.47 4.61 0.93
CA LEU A 12 13.12 4.45 2.35
C LEU A 12 14.35 4.45 3.24
N GLN A 13 15.40 3.78 2.81
CA GLN A 13 16.61 3.64 3.62
C GLN A 13 17.43 4.91 3.69
N TYR A 14 17.62 5.57 2.54
CA TYR A 14 18.58 6.68 2.45
C TYR A 14 17.94 8.05 2.52
N GLN A 15 16.71 8.21 2.08
CA GLN A 15 16.06 9.53 2.12
C GLN A 15 15.10 9.66 3.30
N LYS A 16 14.37 8.60 3.63
CA LYS A 16 13.46 8.61 4.78
C LYS A 16 14.14 8.18 6.06
N ASN A 17 15.34 7.61 5.97
CA ASN A 17 16.10 7.14 7.12
C ASN A 17 15.34 6.13 7.98
N TYR A 18 14.53 5.30 7.35
CA TYR A 18 13.84 4.23 8.06
C TYR A 18 14.85 3.17 8.48
N SER A 19 14.60 2.52 9.60
CA SER A 19 15.44 1.41 10.05
C SER A 19 15.40 0.28 9.03
N LEU A 20 16.47 -0.52 9.00
CA LEU A 20 16.52 -1.66 8.10
C LEU A 20 15.35 -2.60 8.35
N TYR A 21 14.98 -2.79 9.61
CA TYR A 21 13.84 -3.64 9.98
C TYR A 21 12.55 -3.16 9.31
N THR A 22 12.28 -1.85 9.39
CA THR A 22 11.07 -1.26 8.79
C THR A 22 11.10 -1.39 7.27
N VAL A 23 12.27 -1.13 6.65
CA VAL A 23 12.43 -1.24 5.21
C VAL A 23 12.14 -2.66 4.75
N GLU A 24 12.69 -3.65 5.45
CA GLU A 24 12.49 -5.05 5.08
C GLU A 24 11.04 -5.46 5.20
N ASN A 25 10.36 -5.01 6.25
CA ASN A 25 8.94 -5.33 6.44
C ASN A 25 8.07 -4.72 5.35
N TYR A 26 8.31 -3.47 5.01
CA TYR A 26 7.56 -2.80 3.95
C TYR A 26 7.79 -3.49 2.60
N CYS A 27 9.04 -3.80 2.30
CA CYS A 27 9.35 -4.46 1.03
C CYS A 27 8.72 -5.86 0.96
N SER A 28 8.73 -6.58 2.07
CA SER A 28 8.11 -7.90 2.13
C SER A 28 6.60 -7.81 1.85
N ASP A 29 5.93 -6.82 2.44
CA ASP A 29 4.51 -6.62 2.21
C ASP A 29 4.23 -6.30 0.74
N ILE A 30 5.09 -5.49 0.13
CA ILE A 30 4.93 -5.11 -1.28
C ILE A 30 5.17 -6.31 -2.19
N VAL A 31 6.18 -7.13 -1.90
CA VAL A 31 6.44 -8.34 -2.67
C VAL A 31 5.23 -9.27 -2.64
N GLN A 32 4.63 -9.44 -1.47
CA GLN A 32 3.43 -10.27 -1.34
C GLN A 32 2.32 -9.76 -2.26
N PHE A 33 2.12 -8.44 -2.30
CA PHE A 33 1.10 -7.84 -3.15
C PHE A 33 1.41 -8.06 -4.62
N LEU A 34 2.67 -7.83 -5.03
CA LEU A 34 3.07 -8.00 -6.42
C LEU A 34 2.94 -9.46 -6.87
N ASP A 35 3.25 -10.40 -5.99
CA ASP A 35 3.06 -11.82 -6.28
C ASP A 35 1.58 -12.14 -6.49
N TYR A 36 0.70 -11.56 -5.67
CA TYR A 36 -0.74 -11.74 -5.84
C TYR A 36 -1.20 -11.19 -7.20
N LEU A 37 -0.77 -9.98 -7.54
CA LEU A 37 -1.13 -9.39 -8.83
C LEU A 37 -0.64 -10.26 -9.99
N ASN A 38 0.55 -10.77 -9.86
CA ASN A 38 1.14 -11.62 -10.89
C ASN A 38 0.31 -12.88 -11.09
N SER A 39 -0.13 -13.50 -10.00
CA SER A 39 -0.96 -14.70 -10.06
C SER A 39 -2.33 -14.42 -10.69
N GLU A 40 -2.82 -13.18 -10.58
CA GLU A 40 -4.10 -12.77 -11.14
C GLU A 40 -3.96 -12.11 -12.51
N SER A 41 -2.74 -12.05 -13.04
CA SER A 41 -2.44 -11.42 -14.33
C SER A 41 -2.83 -9.94 -14.36
N ILE A 42 -2.59 -9.24 -13.25
CA ILE A 42 -2.88 -7.81 -13.11
C ILE A 42 -1.58 -7.03 -13.17
N ASP A 43 -1.54 -6.00 -14.01
CA ASP A 43 -0.38 -5.11 -14.11
C ASP A 43 -0.42 -4.10 -12.96
N PHE A 44 0.64 -4.08 -12.12
CA PHE A 44 0.65 -3.19 -10.96
C PHE A 44 0.61 -1.71 -11.37
N LYS A 45 1.04 -1.38 -12.58
CA LYS A 45 1.01 0.00 -13.06
C LYS A 45 -0.38 0.45 -13.48
N SER A 46 -1.29 -0.49 -13.72
CA SER A 46 -2.66 -0.23 -14.15
C SER A 46 -3.67 -0.70 -13.12
N LEU A 47 -3.31 -0.61 -11.85
CA LEU A 47 -4.13 -1.10 -10.76
C LEU A 47 -5.45 -0.34 -10.69
N GLN A 48 -6.55 -1.10 -10.57
CA GLN A 48 -7.89 -0.54 -10.38
C GLN A 48 -8.29 -0.64 -8.91
N TYR A 49 -9.23 0.19 -8.52
CA TYR A 49 -9.75 0.15 -7.15
C TYR A 49 -10.32 -1.23 -6.79
N SER A 50 -11.02 -1.85 -7.73
CA SER A 50 -11.57 -3.19 -7.51
C SER A 50 -10.48 -4.23 -7.28
N ASP A 51 -9.35 -4.10 -7.95
CA ASP A 51 -8.22 -5.01 -7.76
C ASP A 51 -7.72 -4.94 -6.32
N LEU A 52 -7.63 -3.73 -5.78
CA LEU A 52 -7.20 -3.54 -4.41
C LEU A 52 -8.21 -4.11 -3.42
N ARG A 53 -9.50 -3.89 -3.67
CA ARG A 53 -10.55 -4.45 -2.82
C ARG A 53 -10.48 -5.97 -2.77
N PHE A 54 -10.28 -6.61 -3.91
CA PHE A 54 -10.16 -8.07 -3.96
C PHE A 54 -8.93 -8.55 -3.22
N TYR A 55 -7.84 -7.80 -3.27
CA TYR A 55 -6.66 -8.17 -2.51
C TYR A 55 -6.90 -8.09 -1.01
N LEU A 56 -7.59 -7.04 -0.54
CA LEU A 56 -7.89 -6.91 0.88
C LEU A 56 -8.81 -8.03 1.35
N MET A 57 -9.79 -8.41 0.52
CA MET A 57 -10.65 -9.56 0.83
C MET A 57 -9.85 -10.86 0.87
N TYR A 58 -8.89 -11.00 -0.04
CA TYR A 58 -8.02 -12.17 -0.06
C TYR A 58 -7.22 -12.27 1.24
N LEU A 59 -6.66 -11.17 1.70
CA LEU A 59 -5.90 -11.18 2.95
C LEU A 59 -6.77 -11.58 4.14
N LYS A 60 -7.98 -11.06 4.18
CA LYS A 60 -8.88 -11.33 5.28
C LYS A 60 -9.46 -12.75 5.24
N ASP A 61 -9.95 -13.15 4.08
CA ASP A 61 -10.71 -14.39 3.93
C ASP A 61 -9.83 -15.61 3.70
N GLU A 62 -8.80 -15.47 2.85
CA GLU A 62 -7.94 -16.61 2.50
C GLU A 62 -6.75 -16.73 3.43
N LYS A 63 -6.14 -15.62 3.81
CA LYS A 63 -4.97 -15.61 4.67
C LYS A 63 -5.32 -15.48 6.15
N GLY A 64 -6.53 -15.10 6.47
CA GLY A 64 -6.97 -14.97 7.85
C GLY A 64 -6.25 -13.88 8.62
N GLU A 65 -5.79 -12.83 7.94
CA GLU A 65 -5.03 -11.77 8.61
C GLU A 65 -5.95 -10.83 9.36
N ASN A 66 -5.44 -10.31 10.48
CA ASN A 66 -6.23 -9.38 11.29
C ASN A 66 -6.12 -7.96 10.74
N ASN A 67 -6.92 -7.05 11.31
CA ASN A 67 -7.00 -5.68 10.80
C ASN A 67 -5.67 -4.94 10.94
N SER A 68 -4.92 -5.19 12.01
CA SER A 68 -3.61 -4.56 12.19
C SER A 68 -2.64 -4.91 11.09
N SER A 69 -2.58 -6.19 10.74
CA SER A 69 -1.69 -6.65 9.67
C SER A 69 -2.10 -6.06 8.33
N ILE A 70 -3.42 -6.04 8.06
CA ILE A 70 -3.93 -5.49 6.81
C ILE A 70 -3.63 -3.99 6.73
N ASP A 71 -3.82 -3.26 7.82
CA ASP A 71 -3.52 -1.83 7.85
C ASP A 71 -2.05 -1.55 7.59
N ARG A 72 -1.16 -2.35 8.18
CA ARG A 72 0.28 -2.18 7.96
C ARG A 72 0.62 -2.41 6.49
N LYS A 73 0.07 -3.48 5.90
CA LYS A 73 0.32 -3.78 4.49
C LYS A 73 -0.24 -2.71 3.58
N LEU A 74 -1.43 -2.20 3.90
CA LEU A 74 -2.04 -1.12 3.14
C LEU A 74 -1.18 0.14 3.20
N SER A 75 -0.60 0.44 4.35
CA SER A 75 0.30 1.59 4.50
C SER A 75 1.54 1.43 3.63
N ALA A 76 2.11 0.23 3.60
CA ALA A 76 3.28 -0.05 2.76
C ALA A 76 2.96 0.17 1.28
N LEU A 77 1.81 -0.34 0.84
CA LEU A 77 1.38 -0.20 -0.55
C LEU A 77 1.10 1.26 -0.89
N ARG A 78 0.46 1.98 0.01
CA ARG A 78 0.17 3.40 -0.20
C ARG A 78 1.46 4.19 -0.41
N GLY A 79 2.46 3.93 0.42
CA GLY A 79 3.76 4.60 0.28
C GLY A 79 4.43 4.27 -1.03
N PHE A 80 4.39 3.00 -1.43
CA PHE A 80 4.99 2.55 -2.67
C PHE A 80 4.32 3.23 -3.88
N TYR A 81 2.99 3.26 -3.91
CA TYR A 81 2.27 3.85 -5.03
C TYR A 81 2.43 5.38 -5.08
N LYS A 82 2.54 6.02 -3.92
CA LYS A 82 2.84 7.45 -3.89
C LYS A 82 4.22 7.72 -4.50
N PHE A 83 5.20 6.89 -4.15
CA PHE A 83 6.54 6.99 -4.72
C PHE A 83 6.49 6.81 -6.24
N LEU A 84 5.75 5.80 -6.72
CA LEU A 84 5.63 5.56 -8.16
C LEU A 84 5.00 6.74 -8.87
N ALA A 85 3.98 7.34 -8.28
CA ALA A 85 3.33 8.51 -8.88
C ALA A 85 4.28 9.70 -8.94
N ASN A 86 5.06 9.91 -7.88
CA ASN A 86 6.03 11.01 -7.83
C ASN A 86 7.15 10.82 -8.85
N GLU A 87 7.51 9.57 -9.14
CA GLU A 87 8.55 9.25 -10.13
C GLU A 87 8.01 9.19 -11.55
N GLY A 88 6.72 9.39 -11.73
CA GLY A 88 6.12 9.38 -13.06
C GLY A 88 5.90 7.98 -13.64
N VAL A 89 6.04 6.95 -12.83
CA VAL A 89 5.85 5.57 -13.28
C VAL A 89 4.38 5.28 -13.52
N ILE A 90 3.50 5.87 -12.70
CA ILE A 90 2.07 5.72 -12.85
C ILE A 90 1.42 7.11 -12.91
N LYS A 91 0.27 7.20 -13.57
CA LYS A 91 -0.47 8.46 -13.69
C LYS A 91 -1.51 8.61 -12.60
N ASN A 92 -2.22 7.54 -12.29
CA ASN A 92 -3.31 7.55 -11.33
C ASN A 92 -2.93 6.70 -10.14
N ASN A 93 -3.15 7.25 -8.95
CA ASN A 93 -2.85 6.55 -7.71
C ASN A 93 -4.17 6.23 -7.00
N VAL A 94 -4.58 4.96 -7.11
CA VAL A 94 -5.85 4.50 -6.55
C VAL A 94 -5.90 4.66 -5.03
N PHE A 95 -4.75 4.66 -4.37
CA PHE A 95 -4.68 4.79 -2.92
C PHE A 95 -5.07 6.18 -2.44
N SER A 96 -5.02 7.19 -3.30
CA SER A 96 -5.46 8.54 -2.94
C SER A 96 -6.93 8.56 -2.57
N LEU A 97 -7.74 7.81 -3.31
CA LEU A 97 -9.18 7.75 -3.05
C LEU A 97 -9.47 7.13 -1.70
N ILE A 98 -8.73 6.08 -1.36
CA ILE A 98 -8.92 5.39 -0.09
C ILE A 98 -8.56 6.30 1.09
N SER A 99 -7.46 7.03 0.95
CA SER A 99 -7.04 7.97 2.00
C SER A 99 -8.08 9.05 2.23
N GLY A 100 -8.66 9.57 1.14
CA GLY A 100 -9.71 10.58 1.25
C GLY A 100 -10.93 10.07 1.99
N LEU A 101 -11.37 8.86 1.65
CA LEU A 101 -12.52 8.25 2.31
C LEU A 101 -12.26 8.02 3.79
N LYS A 102 -11.06 7.58 4.13
CA LYS A 102 -10.69 7.38 5.53
C LYS A 102 -10.74 8.67 6.32
N LYS A 103 -10.24 9.74 5.75
CA LYS A 103 -10.27 11.05 6.39
C LYS A 103 -11.69 11.51 6.65
N GLU A 104 -12.56 11.35 5.68
CA GLU A 104 -13.96 11.73 5.81
C GLU A 104 -14.62 10.98 6.93
N LYS A 105 -14.35 9.72 7.09
CA LYS A 105 -14.93 8.92 8.15
C LYS A 105 -14.48 9.36 9.53
N LYS A 106 -13.26 9.85 9.65
CA LYS A 106 -12.73 10.29 10.93
C LYS A 106 -13.25 11.65 11.35
N LEU A 107 -13.45 12.55 10.42
CA LEU A 107 -13.82 13.93 10.72
C LEU A 107 -15.15 14.09 11.43
N PRO A 108 -16.21 13.42 11.06
CA PRO A 108 -17.52 13.65 11.69
C PRO A 108 -17.58 13.34 13.16
N ARG A 109 -16.64 12.72 13.72
CA ARG A 109 -16.66 12.47 15.15
C ARG A 109 -16.14 13.61 15.95
N TYR A 110 -15.72 14.19 16.28
CA TYR A 110 -15.18 14.93 16.83
C TYR A 110 -15.12 15.35 17.65
N PHE A 111 -14.89 15.37 17.57
CA PHE A 111 -14.71 15.73 17.76
C PHE A 111 -14.62 15.43 18.62
N GLU A 112 -14.44 14.97 18.87
CA GLU A 112 -14.44 14.57 18.95
C GLU A 112 -14.03 14.22 19.51
N TYR A 113 -13.79 14.29 19.74
CA TYR A 113 -13.47 13.89 19.40
C TYR A 113 -13.32 13.42 19.84
N ASN A 114 -13.31 13.29 20.11
CA ASN A 114 -13.28 12.78 19.73
C ASN A 114 -13.23 12.27 19.81
N GLU A 115 -13.17 12.00 19.81
CA GLU A 115 -13.32 11.58 19.16
C GLU A 115 -13.25 11.43 19.14
#